data_232d84e28b330659aa2a99ff40afd570
#
_entry.id   232d84e28b330659aa2a99ff40afd570
#
_cell.length_a   1.000
_cell.length_b   1.000
_cell.length_c   1.000
_cell.angle_alpha   90.00
_cell.angle_beta   90.00
_cell.angle_gamma   90.00
#
_symmetry.space_group_name_H-M   'P 1'
#
loop_
_entity.id
_entity.type
_entity.pdbx_description
1 polymer ?
#
loop_
_entity_poly.entity_id
_entity_poly.type
_entity_poly.pdbx_seq_one_letter_code
_entity_poly.pdbx_strand_id
1 'polypeptide(L)'
;MYYMGIDGGGTKTRYVIANQEMDVLVDFESETIHIHQIGADELRNRLESHIKLACSKIDIQPTDLNFVFIGVPGYGESQADKEVIDDILAEVMQ
;
A
#
# COMPACT_ATOMS: atom_id res chain seq x y z
N MET A 1 6.12 13.04 -11.73
CA MET A 1 4.90 12.27 -11.43
C MET A 1 5.29 10.87 -10.94
N TYR A 2 4.71 10.43 -9.84
CA TYR A 2 5.04 9.15 -9.22
C TYR A 2 3.82 8.25 -9.14
N TYR A 3 4.05 6.96 -9.43
CA TYR A 3 3.02 5.91 -9.36
C TYR A 3 3.48 4.84 -8.38
N MET A 4 2.59 4.41 -7.50
CA MET A 4 2.89 3.32 -6.57
C MET A 4 2.00 2.13 -6.85
N GLY A 5 2.63 0.94 -6.89
CA GLY A 5 1.91 -0.33 -6.93
C GLY A 5 2.14 -1.08 -5.63
N ILE A 6 1.08 -1.58 -5.04
CA ILE A 6 1.12 -2.40 -3.83
C ILE A 6 0.43 -3.72 -4.15
N ASP A 7 1.19 -4.81 -4.07
CA ASP A 7 0.68 -6.16 -4.33
C ASP A 7 0.72 -6.96 -3.04
N GLY A 8 -0.44 -7.13 -2.42
CA GLY A 8 -0.57 -7.86 -1.17
C GLY A 8 -0.80 -9.34 -1.39
N GLY A 9 0.07 -10.17 -0.82
CA GLY A 9 -0.10 -11.61 -0.80
C GLY A 9 -0.42 -12.13 0.60
N GLY A 10 -0.65 -13.43 0.72
CA GLY A 10 -0.96 -14.07 2.00
C GLY A 10 0.19 -14.06 3.00
N THR A 11 1.43 -13.93 2.52
CA THR A 11 2.63 -13.94 3.37
C THR A 11 3.46 -12.67 3.26
N LYS A 12 3.44 -12.00 2.11
CA LYS A 12 4.26 -10.82 1.83
C LYS A 12 3.49 -9.78 1.07
N THR A 13 3.98 -8.54 1.12
CA THR A 13 3.46 -7.42 0.34
C THR A 13 4.61 -6.80 -0.43
N ARG A 14 4.41 -6.55 -1.72
CA ARG A 14 5.40 -5.90 -2.57
C ARG A 14 5.01 -4.46 -2.83
N TYR A 15 5.98 -3.56 -2.69
CA TYR A 15 5.82 -2.12 -2.91
C TYR A 15 6.75 -1.68 -4.04
N VAL A 16 6.18 -1.01 -5.04
CA VAL A 16 6.94 -0.52 -6.20
C VAL A 16 6.56 0.94 -6.42
N ILE A 17 7.55 1.81 -6.61
CA ILE A 17 7.32 3.19 -7.06
C ILE A 17 8.04 3.38 -8.40
N ALA A 18 7.31 3.94 -9.36
CA ALA A 18 7.84 4.26 -10.68
C ALA A 18 7.58 5.73 -11.01
N ASN A 19 8.40 6.30 -11.89
CA ASN A 19 8.20 7.66 -12.39
C ASN A 19 7.30 7.66 -13.63
N GLN A 20 7.11 8.83 -14.25
CA GLN A 20 6.24 8.97 -15.42
C GLN A 20 6.79 8.25 -16.66
N GLU A 21 8.09 7.98 -16.71
CA GLU A 21 8.71 7.20 -17.77
C GLU A 21 8.66 5.69 -17.49
N MET A 22 7.99 5.30 -16.40
CA MET A 22 7.85 3.91 -15.95
C MET A 22 9.17 3.27 -15.51
N ASP A 23 10.17 4.09 -15.16
CA ASP A 23 11.37 3.62 -14.51
C ASP A 23 11.05 3.25 -13.05
N VAL A 24 11.44 2.06 -12.63
CA VAL A 24 11.22 1.58 -11.27
C VAL A 24 12.27 2.20 -10.36
N LEU A 25 11.82 3.03 -9.41
CA LEU A 25 12.68 3.74 -8.48
C LEU A 25 12.79 3.03 -7.13
N VAL A 26 11.74 2.34 -6.72
CA VAL A 26 11.67 1.58 -5.48
C VAL A 26 11.00 0.25 -5.75
N ASP A 27 11.55 -0.83 -5.21
CA ASP A 27 10.97 -2.17 -5.29
C ASP A 27 11.44 -2.97 -4.07
N PHE A 28 10.51 -3.26 -3.16
CA PHE A 28 10.84 -4.09 -2.00
C PHE A 28 9.63 -4.87 -1.51
N GLU A 29 9.90 -5.91 -0.75
CA GLU A 29 8.87 -6.72 -0.10
C GLU A 29 8.88 -6.52 1.40
N SER A 30 7.71 -6.64 2.02
CA SER A 30 7.54 -6.56 3.46
C SER A 30 6.46 -7.52 3.92
N GLU A 31 5.99 -7.37 5.15
CA GLU A 31 5.04 -8.27 5.78
C GLU A 31 3.66 -8.19 5.14
N THR A 32 2.86 -9.26 5.31
CA THR A 32 1.51 -9.32 4.76
C THR A 32 0.62 -8.17 5.27
N ILE A 33 -0.32 -7.76 4.42
CA ILE A 33 -1.39 -6.82 4.78
C ILE A 33 -2.77 -7.50 4.73
N HIS A 34 -2.83 -8.83 4.85
CA HIS A 34 -4.09 -9.58 4.81
C HIS A 34 -4.91 -9.29 6.07
N ILE A 35 -6.04 -8.58 5.91
CA ILE A 35 -6.86 -8.09 7.02
C ILE A 35 -7.34 -9.22 7.95
N HIS A 36 -7.64 -10.39 7.41
CA HIS A 36 -8.10 -11.54 8.19
C HIS A 36 -6.99 -12.17 9.03
N GLN A 37 -5.73 -11.88 8.73
CA GLN A 37 -4.58 -12.37 9.49
C GLN A 37 -4.15 -11.37 10.57
N ILE A 38 -4.18 -10.07 10.27
CA ILE A 38 -3.58 -9.06 11.13
C ILE A 38 -4.58 -8.08 11.74
N GLY A 39 -5.80 -8.01 11.21
CA GLY A 39 -6.82 -7.08 11.67
C GLY A 39 -6.66 -5.68 11.08
N ALA A 40 -7.71 -4.85 11.24
CA ALA A 40 -7.77 -3.54 10.61
C ALA A 40 -6.73 -2.55 11.15
N ASP A 41 -6.49 -2.54 12.46
CA ASP A 41 -5.54 -1.61 13.06
C ASP A 41 -4.10 -1.88 12.61
N GLU A 42 -3.70 -3.14 12.59
CA GLU A 42 -2.37 -3.52 12.12
C GLU A 42 -2.22 -3.30 10.62
N LEU A 43 -3.27 -3.53 9.84
CA LEU A 43 -3.27 -3.22 8.41
C LEU A 43 -2.98 -1.74 8.18
N ARG A 44 -3.66 -0.86 8.91
CA ARG A 44 -3.42 0.59 8.83
C ARG A 44 -1.98 0.92 9.16
N ASN A 45 -1.48 0.39 10.27
CA ASN A 45 -0.12 0.65 10.75
C ASN A 45 0.93 0.20 9.73
N ARG A 46 0.76 -0.99 9.16
CA ARG A 46 1.69 -1.52 8.17
C ARG A 46 1.67 -0.72 6.88
N LEU A 47 0.49 -0.41 6.36
CA LEU A 47 0.38 0.40 5.14
C LEU A 47 1.00 1.76 5.33
N GLU A 48 0.70 2.45 6.42
CA GLU A 48 1.27 3.76 6.71
C GLU A 48 2.80 3.69 6.79
N SER A 49 3.33 2.75 7.58
CA SER A 49 4.78 2.59 7.76
C SER A 49 5.49 2.24 6.47
N HIS A 50 4.93 1.30 5.70
CA HIS A 50 5.56 0.81 4.48
C HIS A 50 5.50 1.84 3.36
N ILE A 51 4.41 2.58 3.23
CA ILE A 51 4.30 3.65 2.23
C ILE A 51 5.29 4.76 2.55
N LYS A 52 5.39 5.16 3.82
CA LYS A 52 6.38 6.16 4.25
C LYS A 52 7.80 5.67 4.00
N LEU A 53 8.08 4.42 4.29
CA LEU A 53 9.40 3.83 4.03
C LEU A 53 9.73 3.85 2.53
N ALA A 54 8.80 3.43 1.69
CA ALA A 54 8.99 3.43 0.24
C ALA A 54 9.30 4.84 -0.28
N CYS A 55 8.53 5.82 0.14
CA CYS A 55 8.72 7.22 -0.27
C CYS A 55 10.06 7.78 0.24
N SER A 56 10.47 7.41 1.45
CA SER A 56 11.74 7.87 2.01
C SER A 56 12.96 7.40 1.21
N LYS A 57 12.86 6.29 0.52
CA LYS A 57 13.96 5.75 -0.30
C LYS A 57 14.32 6.65 -1.47
N ILE A 58 13.39 7.48 -1.93
CA ILE A 58 13.61 8.44 -3.02
C ILE A 58 13.32 9.88 -2.58
N ASP A 59 13.28 10.10 -1.28
CA ASP A 59 13.17 11.42 -0.66
C ASP A 59 11.93 12.19 -1.09
N ILE A 60 10.77 11.49 -1.13
CA ILE A 60 9.47 12.11 -1.40
C ILE A 60 8.52 11.83 -0.23
N GLN A 61 7.39 12.57 -0.20
CA GLN A 61 6.32 12.34 0.77
C GLN A 61 5.21 11.50 0.13
N PRO A 62 4.40 10.78 0.92
CA PRO A 62 3.25 10.05 0.37
C PRO A 62 2.30 10.93 -0.44
N THR A 63 2.18 12.21 -0.08
CA THR A 63 1.36 13.19 -0.81
C THR A 63 1.91 13.53 -2.20
N ASP A 64 3.16 13.17 -2.48
CA ASP A 64 3.76 13.35 -3.81
C ASP A 64 3.35 12.26 -4.80
N LEU A 65 2.76 11.16 -4.31
CA LEU A 65 2.27 10.09 -5.16
C LEU A 65 1.03 10.54 -5.91
N ASN A 66 1.01 10.34 -7.22
CA ASN A 66 -0.10 10.75 -8.09
C ASN A 66 -1.15 9.67 -8.24
N PHE A 67 -0.71 8.40 -8.28
CA PHE A 67 -1.59 7.24 -8.33
C PHE A 67 -1.05 6.15 -7.45
N VAL A 68 -1.98 5.42 -6.79
CA VAL A 68 -1.66 4.22 -6.03
C VAL A 68 -2.59 3.11 -6.49
N PHE A 69 -2.01 2.02 -6.96
CA PHE A 69 -2.72 0.80 -7.32
C PHE A 69 -2.48 -0.23 -6.24
N ILE A 70 -3.53 -0.81 -5.71
CA ILE A 70 -3.39 -1.73 -4.59
C ILE A 70 -4.21 -3.00 -4.81
N GLY A 71 -3.54 -4.16 -4.69
CA GLY A 71 -4.19 -5.45 -4.56
C GLY A 71 -4.06 -5.91 -3.12
N VAL A 72 -5.15 -5.89 -2.37
CA VAL A 72 -5.16 -6.26 -0.95
C VAL A 72 -5.80 -7.62 -0.80
N PRO A 73 -5.12 -8.60 -0.15
CA PRO A 73 -5.74 -9.89 0.14
C PRO A 73 -7.00 -9.69 0.99
N GLY A 74 -8.07 -10.35 0.62
CA GLY A 74 -9.36 -10.20 1.28
C GLY A 74 -10.20 -9.04 0.80
N TYR A 75 -9.65 -8.15 -0.03
CA TYR A 75 -10.40 -7.03 -0.60
C TYR A 75 -11.52 -7.54 -1.51
N GLY A 76 -12.76 -7.16 -1.20
CA GLY A 76 -13.92 -7.56 -1.96
C GLY A 76 -14.51 -8.93 -1.60
N GLU A 77 -13.92 -9.66 -0.65
CA GLU A 77 -14.48 -10.93 -0.17
C GLU A 77 -15.80 -10.73 0.55
N SER A 78 -15.95 -9.59 1.25
CA SER A 78 -17.22 -9.18 1.82
C SER A 78 -17.36 -7.67 1.70
N GLN A 79 -18.60 -7.17 1.69
CA GLN A 79 -18.84 -5.72 1.61
C GLN A 79 -18.27 -4.99 2.83
N ALA A 80 -18.40 -5.60 4.01
CA ALA A 80 -17.87 -5.00 5.25
C ALA A 80 -16.34 -4.86 5.20
N ASP A 81 -15.63 -5.89 4.73
CA ASP A 81 -14.17 -5.86 4.62
C ASP A 81 -13.73 -4.83 3.59
N LYS A 82 -14.45 -4.73 2.47
CA LYS A 82 -14.16 -3.76 1.43
C LYS A 82 -14.28 -2.33 1.98
N GLU A 83 -15.33 -2.04 2.73
CA GLU A 83 -15.54 -0.71 3.33
C GLU A 83 -14.44 -0.35 4.32
N VAL A 84 -14.03 -1.29 5.17
CA VAL A 84 -12.95 -1.07 6.14
C VAL A 84 -11.64 -0.79 5.42
N ILE A 85 -11.32 -1.57 4.40
CA ILE A 85 -10.09 -1.39 3.63
C ILE A 85 -10.09 -0.04 2.90
N ASP A 86 -11.20 0.32 2.26
CA ASP A 86 -11.33 1.60 1.57
C ASP A 86 -11.14 2.78 2.53
N ASP A 87 -11.70 2.71 3.74
CA ASP A 87 -11.56 3.75 4.76
C ASP A 87 -10.10 3.88 5.22
N ILE A 88 -9.43 2.75 5.45
CA ILE A 88 -8.01 2.74 5.84
C ILE A 88 -7.15 3.38 4.75
N LEU A 89 -7.38 3.01 3.49
CA LEU A 89 -6.62 3.56 2.36
C LEU A 89 -6.84 5.06 2.21
N ALA A 90 -8.07 5.52 2.35
CA ALA A 90 -8.36 6.95 2.27
C ALA A 90 -7.64 7.73 3.38
N GLU A 91 -7.57 7.17 4.59
CA GLU A 91 -6.89 7.77 5.73
C GLU A 91 -5.37 7.79 5.55
N VAL A 92 -4.78 6.67 5.13
CA VAL A 92 -3.33 6.51 4.97
C VAL A 92 -2.79 7.39 3.84
N MET A 93 -3.56 7.55 2.78
CA MET A 93 -3.12 8.26 1.57
C MET A 93 -3.39 9.77 1.58
N GLN A 94 -3.87 10.28 2.67
CA GLN A 94 -4.03 11.74 2.83
C GLN A 94 -2.73 12.44 3.13
#